data_d296593ccd292adb55d8ace27eb65343
#
_entry.id   d296593ccd292adb55d8ace27eb65343
#
_cell.length_a   1.000
_cell.length_b   1.000
_cell.length_c   1.000
_cell.angle_alpha   90.00
_cell.angle_beta   90.00
_cell.angle_gamma   90.00
#
_symmetry.space_group_name_H-M   'P 1'
#
loop_
_entity.id
_entity.type
_entity.pdbx_description
1 polymer ?
#
loop_
_entity_poly.entity_id
_entity_poly.type
_entity_poly.pdbx_seq_one_letter_code
_entity_poly.pdbx_strand_id
1 'polypeptide(L)'
;DKLKELRDSDKTIVIVSHSLDTVKDLCTRAVWIYKGEFKLDGDPTYVIDEYLKQVKLDHKEEAKKKYQKPLDTYHGIVVVDIPQSFAEVKKDTAQFTISGWSLSDCLNDRLKVTFDGQEVTEMRKINRSDVLMAYQEKYGGYGTNDDECGFDYFVDVSQMELGEHSILVQLLDEKDKVISEKDLKINII
;
A
#
# COMPACT_ATOMS: atom_id res chain seq x y z
N ASP A 1 -33.46 10.39 -16.69
CA ASP A 1 -33.02 10.88 -15.38
C ASP A 1 -32.94 12.42 -15.43
N LYS A 2 -33.70 13.09 -14.57
CA LYS A 2 -33.89 14.55 -14.57
C LYS A 2 -32.57 15.36 -14.52
N LEU A 3 -31.52 14.80 -13.87
CA LEU A 3 -30.22 15.44 -13.80
C LEU A 3 -29.44 15.40 -15.13
N LYS A 4 -29.64 14.35 -15.93
CA LYS A 4 -29.04 14.26 -17.26
C LYS A 4 -29.74 15.21 -18.25
N GLU A 5 -31.07 15.34 -18.15
CA GLU A 5 -31.82 16.32 -18.95
C GLU A 5 -31.43 17.76 -18.63
N LEU A 6 -31.14 18.05 -17.36
CA LEU A 6 -30.66 19.37 -16.92
C LEU A 6 -29.24 19.65 -17.43
N ARG A 7 -28.35 18.64 -17.41
CA ARG A 7 -26.98 18.77 -17.94
C ARG A 7 -26.96 19.15 -19.43
N ASP A 8 -27.87 18.57 -20.19
CA ASP A 8 -27.96 18.78 -21.64
C ASP A 8 -28.79 20.04 -22.02
N SER A 9 -29.16 20.86 -21.02
CA SER A 9 -29.84 22.16 -21.22
C SER A 9 -28.82 23.29 -21.34
N ASP A 10 -29.20 24.40 -22.00
CA ASP A 10 -28.36 25.62 -22.14
C ASP A 10 -28.17 26.40 -20.81
N LYS A 11 -28.39 25.76 -19.66
CA LYS A 11 -28.27 26.39 -18.34
C LYS A 11 -26.96 26.02 -17.67
N THR A 12 -26.33 26.98 -17.02
CA THR A 12 -25.23 26.72 -16.11
C THR A 12 -25.79 26.16 -14.80
N ILE A 13 -25.29 24.96 -14.41
CA ILE A 13 -25.69 24.28 -13.19
C ILE A 13 -24.48 24.14 -12.31
N VAL A 14 -24.60 24.53 -11.05
CA VAL A 14 -23.57 24.31 -10.03
C VAL A 14 -24.04 23.20 -9.10
N ILE A 15 -23.23 22.16 -8.97
CA ILE A 15 -23.49 21.01 -8.11
C ILE A 15 -22.46 21.03 -6.99
N VAL A 16 -22.92 20.98 -5.74
CA VAL A 16 -22.07 20.75 -4.58
C VAL A 16 -22.39 19.36 -4.04
N SER A 17 -21.43 18.47 -4.07
CA SER A 17 -21.61 17.07 -3.68
C SER A 17 -20.33 16.51 -3.07
N HIS A 18 -20.48 15.54 -2.17
CA HIS A 18 -19.39 14.66 -1.69
C HIS A 18 -19.41 13.30 -2.41
N SER A 19 -20.36 13.07 -3.32
CA SER A 19 -20.34 11.92 -4.21
C SER A 19 -19.45 12.21 -5.42
N LEU A 20 -18.26 11.65 -5.42
CA LEU A 20 -17.28 11.84 -6.50
C LEU A 20 -17.78 11.30 -7.83
N ASP A 21 -18.54 10.20 -7.80
CA ASP A 21 -19.14 9.62 -9.00
C ASP A 21 -20.15 10.59 -9.62
N THR A 22 -20.98 11.23 -8.79
CA THR A 22 -21.92 12.25 -9.27
C THR A 22 -21.20 13.42 -9.94
N VAL A 23 -20.08 13.88 -9.36
CA VAL A 23 -19.27 14.96 -9.94
C VAL A 23 -18.65 14.51 -11.26
N LYS A 24 -18.11 13.30 -11.31
CA LYS A 24 -17.46 12.73 -12.51
C LYS A 24 -18.45 12.55 -13.67
N ASP A 25 -19.66 12.06 -13.37
CA ASP A 25 -20.64 11.70 -14.39
C ASP A 25 -21.46 12.88 -14.92
N LEU A 26 -21.67 13.91 -14.09
CA LEU A 26 -22.57 15.01 -14.41
C LEU A 26 -21.87 16.33 -14.71
N CYS A 27 -20.68 16.56 -14.19
CA CYS A 27 -19.99 17.83 -14.33
C CYS A 27 -19.01 17.82 -15.52
N THR A 28 -18.98 18.92 -16.25
CA THR A 28 -17.97 19.17 -17.30
C THR A 28 -16.73 19.88 -16.76
N ARG A 29 -16.82 20.41 -15.55
CA ARG A 29 -15.77 21.12 -14.83
C ARG A 29 -15.96 20.93 -13.34
N ALA A 30 -14.89 20.71 -12.60
CA ALA A 30 -14.90 20.60 -11.15
C ALA A 30 -13.98 21.65 -10.52
N VAL A 31 -14.38 22.12 -9.35
CA VAL A 31 -13.61 23.03 -8.51
C VAL A 31 -13.41 22.40 -7.16
N TRP A 32 -12.18 22.30 -6.72
CA TRP A 32 -11.84 21.80 -5.40
C TRP A 32 -11.48 22.95 -4.46
N ILE A 33 -12.23 23.03 -3.36
CA ILE A 33 -12.00 23.97 -2.26
C ILE A 33 -11.56 23.16 -1.05
N TYR A 34 -10.44 23.54 -0.45
CA TYR A 34 -9.85 22.84 0.69
C TYR A 34 -9.53 23.85 1.81
N LYS A 35 -10.08 23.61 3.01
CA LYS A 35 -9.93 24.50 4.17
C LYS A 35 -10.28 25.97 3.87
N GLY A 36 -11.28 26.18 3.03
CA GLY A 36 -11.73 27.53 2.63
C GLY A 36 -10.92 28.18 1.51
N GLU A 37 -9.88 27.52 1.00
CA GLU A 37 -9.05 28.02 -0.09
C GLU A 37 -9.32 27.27 -1.39
N PHE A 38 -9.25 28.01 -2.48
CA PHE A 38 -9.29 27.45 -3.82
C PHE A 38 -7.99 26.67 -4.09
N LYS A 39 -8.09 25.40 -4.46
CA LYS A 39 -6.92 24.54 -4.72
C LYS A 39 -6.77 24.20 -6.19
N LEU A 40 -7.84 23.76 -6.83
CA LEU A 40 -7.77 23.26 -8.19
C LEU A 40 -9.08 23.47 -8.93
N ASP A 41 -9.00 23.61 -10.25
CA ASP A 41 -10.10 23.79 -11.16
C ASP A 41 -9.79 23.14 -12.50
N GLY A 42 -10.68 22.36 -13.04
CA GLY A 42 -10.45 21.71 -14.33
C GLY A 42 -11.33 20.50 -14.59
N ASP A 43 -10.80 19.56 -15.34
CA ASP A 43 -11.44 18.28 -15.64
C ASP A 43 -11.81 17.54 -14.35
N PRO A 44 -13.06 17.03 -14.24
CA PRO A 44 -13.52 16.38 -13.01
C PRO A 44 -12.67 15.18 -12.59
N THR A 45 -12.20 14.37 -13.52
CA THR A 45 -11.35 13.19 -13.21
C THR A 45 -10.04 13.64 -12.60
N TYR A 46 -9.38 14.60 -13.21
CA TYR A 46 -8.11 15.14 -12.71
C TYR A 46 -8.27 15.80 -11.33
N VAL A 47 -9.29 16.62 -11.14
CA VAL A 47 -9.55 17.29 -9.86
C VAL A 47 -9.86 16.27 -8.75
N ILE A 48 -10.62 15.22 -9.06
CA ILE A 48 -10.95 14.14 -8.13
C ILE A 48 -9.69 13.36 -7.73
N ASP A 49 -8.83 13.03 -8.68
CA ASP A 49 -7.59 12.31 -8.39
C ASP A 49 -6.67 13.09 -7.43
N GLU A 50 -6.51 14.39 -7.66
CA GLU A 50 -5.72 15.26 -6.77
C GLU A 50 -6.38 15.43 -5.39
N TYR A 51 -7.71 15.55 -5.35
CA TYR A 51 -8.47 15.57 -4.10
C TYR A 51 -8.26 14.28 -3.29
N LEU A 52 -8.34 13.10 -3.92
CA LEU A 52 -8.14 11.82 -3.25
C LEU A 52 -6.71 11.66 -2.70
N LYS A 53 -5.69 12.15 -3.42
CA LYS A 53 -4.32 12.20 -2.91
C LYS A 53 -4.23 13.01 -1.62
N GLN A 54 -4.86 14.19 -1.58
CA GLN A 54 -4.85 15.03 -0.38
C GLN A 54 -5.62 14.38 0.78
N VAL A 55 -6.76 13.78 0.52
CA VAL A 55 -7.53 13.05 1.54
C VAL A 55 -6.68 11.94 2.19
N LYS A 56 -5.92 11.18 1.39
CA LYS A 56 -4.98 10.18 1.91
C LYS A 56 -3.93 10.82 2.83
N LEU A 57 -3.36 11.96 2.44
CA LEU A 57 -2.38 12.68 3.26
C LEU A 57 -2.99 13.19 4.57
N ASP A 58 -4.20 13.76 4.51
CA ASP A 58 -4.90 14.27 5.71
C ASP A 58 -5.20 13.14 6.70
N HIS A 59 -5.67 12.00 6.21
CA HIS A 59 -5.89 10.82 7.06
C HIS A 59 -4.61 10.34 7.73
N LYS A 60 -3.48 10.32 6.99
CA LYS A 60 -2.16 10.00 7.57
C LYS A 60 -1.75 10.99 8.67
N GLU A 61 -1.98 12.28 8.45
CA GLU A 61 -1.67 13.31 9.46
C GLU A 61 -2.58 13.24 10.70
N GLU A 62 -3.86 13.00 10.50
CA GLU A 62 -4.82 12.82 11.60
C GLU A 62 -4.49 11.57 12.43
N ALA A 63 -4.15 10.46 11.76
CA ALA A 63 -3.69 9.25 12.40
C ALA A 63 -2.42 9.51 13.23
N LYS A 64 -1.43 10.23 12.68
CA LYS A 64 -0.23 10.65 13.43
C LYS A 64 -0.58 11.41 14.73
N LYS A 65 -1.53 12.32 14.67
CA LYS A 65 -1.95 13.10 15.84
C LYS A 65 -2.70 12.28 16.87
N LYS A 66 -3.55 11.36 16.42
CA LYS A 66 -4.44 10.55 17.25
C LYS A 66 -3.74 9.39 17.94
N TYR A 67 -2.74 8.81 17.28
CA TYR A 67 -2.15 7.52 17.67
C TYR A 67 -0.65 7.63 17.92
N GLN A 68 -0.16 8.73 18.52
CA GLN A 68 1.22 8.83 18.99
C GLN A 68 1.45 7.76 20.06
N LYS A 69 1.98 6.61 19.63
CA LYS A 69 2.42 5.56 20.52
C LYS A 69 3.92 5.70 20.83
N PRO A 70 4.38 5.29 22.01
CA PRO A 70 5.80 5.09 22.23
C PRO A 70 6.37 4.09 21.22
N LEU A 71 7.55 4.37 20.67
CA LEU A 71 8.22 3.60 19.62
C LEU A 71 8.42 2.10 19.89
N ASP A 72 8.43 1.73 21.17
CA ASP A 72 8.65 0.36 21.64
C ASP A 72 7.36 -0.47 21.77
N THR A 73 6.22 0.07 21.42
CA THR A 73 4.91 -0.59 21.52
C THR A 73 4.21 -0.83 20.18
N TYR A 74 4.92 -0.68 19.08
CA TYR A 74 4.36 -0.98 17.76
C TYR A 74 4.06 -2.47 17.60
N HIS A 75 2.94 -2.76 16.94
CA HIS A 75 2.51 -4.08 16.59
C HIS A 75 2.38 -4.20 15.08
N GLY A 76 2.73 -5.34 14.56
CA GLY A 76 2.63 -5.61 13.13
C GLY A 76 2.66 -7.09 12.84
N ILE A 77 2.43 -7.40 11.59
CA ILE A 77 2.49 -8.75 11.06
C ILE A 77 3.13 -8.70 9.68
N VAL A 78 3.99 -9.65 9.41
CA VAL A 78 4.49 -9.96 8.09
C VAL A 78 4.13 -11.39 7.73
N VAL A 79 3.60 -11.59 6.54
CA VAL A 79 3.24 -12.90 6.00
C VAL A 79 3.91 -13.06 4.66
N VAL A 80 4.53 -14.22 4.46
CA VAL A 80 5.07 -14.63 3.17
C VAL A 80 4.15 -15.71 2.60
N ASP A 81 3.53 -15.40 1.48
CA ASP A 81 2.62 -16.30 0.77
C ASP A 81 3.43 -17.29 -0.11
N ILE A 82 4.50 -16.79 -0.74
CA ILE A 82 5.42 -17.53 -1.60
C ILE A 82 6.86 -17.07 -1.30
N PRO A 83 7.82 -17.97 -1.13
CA PRO A 83 7.69 -19.43 -1.13
C PRO A 83 7.11 -19.96 0.19
N GLN A 84 6.61 -21.17 0.17
CA GLN A 84 6.42 -21.91 1.41
C GLN A 84 7.81 -22.35 1.95
N SER A 85 7.94 -22.50 3.27
CA SER A 85 9.17 -22.98 3.88
C SER A 85 9.54 -24.37 3.35
N PHE A 86 10.82 -24.57 3.04
CA PHE A 86 11.39 -25.78 2.41
C PHE A 86 10.92 -26.03 0.97
N ALA A 87 10.42 -25.00 0.27
CA ALA A 87 10.10 -25.11 -1.16
C ALA A 87 11.36 -25.43 -1.97
N GLU A 88 11.21 -26.29 -2.98
CA GLU A 88 12.24 -26.56 -3.98
C GLU A 88 12.15 -25.51 -5.10
N VAL A 89 13.27 -24.89 -5.40
CA VAL A 89 13.40 -23.87 -6.45
C VAL A 89 14.44 -24.36 -7.46
N LYS A 90 14.03 -24.43 -8.73
CA LYS A 90 14.99 -24.83 -9.77
C LYS A 90 15.94 -23.70 -10.09
N LYS A 91 17.23 -24.02 -10.18
CA LYS A 91 18.30 -23.05 -10.48
C LYS A 91 18.11 -22.36 -11.85
N ASP A 92 17.43 -22.98 -12.79
CA ASP A 92 17.10 -22.38 -14.10
C ASP A 92 15.91 -21.41 -14.06
N THR A 93 15.34 -21.18 -12.88
CA THR A 93 14.29 -20.17 -12.68
C THR A 93 14.89 -18.79 -12.91
N ALA A 94 14.50 -18.14 -14.00
CA ALA A 94 15.05 -16.86 -14.42
C ALA A 94 14.85 -15.74 -13.37
N GLN A 95 13.77 -15.81 -12.60
CA GLN A 95 13.46 -14.86 -11.53
C GLN A 95 12.64 -15.57 -10.45
N PHE A 96 13.23 -15.68 -9.26
CA PHE A 96 12.55 -16.21 -8.09
C PHE A 96 11.85 -15.06 -7.36
N THR A 97 10.59 -15.26 -6.98
CA THR A 97 9.79 -14.22 -6.34
C THR A 97 9.48 -14.58 -4.88
N ILE A 98 9.69 -13.63 -3.98
CA ILE A 98 9.26 -13.69 -2.59
C ILE A 98 8.06 -12.76 -2.47
N SER A 99 6.86 -13.32 -2.35
CA SER A 99 5.60 -12.59 -2.31
C SER A 99 4.94 -12.68 -0.95
N GLY A 100 4.29 -11.60 -0.55
CA GLY A 100 3.56 -11.58 0.70
C GLY A 100 2.93 -10.22 0.97
N TRP A 101 2.69 -9.96 2.24
CA TRP A 101 2.11 -8.70 2.69
C TRP A 101 2.54 -8.37 4.12
N SER A 102 2.48 -7.10 4.48
CA SER A 102 2.76 -6.64 5.84
C SER A 102 1.82 -5.52 6.25
N LEU A 103 1.46 -5.50 7.52
CA LEU A 103 0.68 -4.44 8.15
C LEU A 103 1.26 -4.12 9.52
N SER A 104 1.26 -2.85 9.90
CA SER A 104 1.61 -2.42 11.26
C SER A 104 0.84 -1.19 11.69
N ASP A 105 0.88 -0.91 12.99
CA ASP A 105 0.42 0.35 13.56
C ASP A 105 1.54 1.42 13.63
N CYS A 106 2.68 1.17 13.01
CA CYS A 106 3.75 2.13 12.77
C CYS A 106 3.51 2.90 11.48
N LEU A 107 3.59 4.22 11.53
CA LEU A 107 3.32 5.08 10.38
C LEU A 107 4.42 5.11 9.32
N ASN A 108 5.65 4.88 9.76
CA ASN A 108 6.84 4.93 8.93
C ASN A 108 7.57 3.58 9.03
N ASP A 109 6.81 2.50 8.91
CA ASP A 109 7.38 1.17 8.85
C ASP A 109 8.15 0.95 7.54
N ARG A 110 9.10 0.03 7.60
CA ARG A 110 9.92 -0.35 6.46
C ARG A 110 10.04 -1.87 6.41
N LEU A 111 9.81 -2.41 5.23
CA LEU A 111 10.05 -3.82 4.96
C LEU A 111 11.50 -4.01 4.49
N LYS A 112 12.18 -4.99 5.08
CA LYS A 112 13.52 -5.43 4.70
C LYS A 112 13.49 -6.92 4.42
N VAL A 113 13.98 -7.31 3.25
CA VAL A 113 14.11 -8.71 2.86
C VAL A 113 15.58 -9.02 2.64
N THR A 114 16.05 -10.12 3.24
CA THR A 114 17.40 -10.63 3.00
C THR A 114 17.34 -12.05 2.49
N PHE A 115 18.25 -12.37 1.57
CA PHE A 115 18.50 -13.71 1.05
C PHE A 115 19.94 -14.07 1.37
N ASP A 116 20.16 -15.11 2.15
CA ASP A 116 21.46 -15.48 2.72
C ASP A 116 22.22 -14.31 3.37
N GLY A 117 21.46 -13.45 4.07
CA GLY A 117 21.99 -12.27 4.74
C GLY A 117 22.26 -11.07 3.84
N GLN A 118 22.11 -11.19 2.52
CA GLN A 118 22.21 -10.06 1.58
C GLN A 118 20.84 -9.42 1.35
N GLU A 119 20.76 -8.09 1.43
CA GLU A 119 19.51 -7.35 1.23
C GLU A 119 19.05 -7.43 -0.22
N VAL A 120 17.79 -7.81 -0.43
CA VAL A 120 17.12 -7.81 -1.73
C VAL A 120 16.46 -6.46 -1.92
N THR A 121 16.84 -5.74 -2.96
CA THR A 121 16.36 -4.37 -3.21
C THR A 121 15.36 -4.27 -4.36
N GLU A 122 15.36 -5.24 -5.28
CA GLU A 122 14.41 -5.24 -6.39
C GLU A 122 13.03 -5.69 -5.91
N MET A 123 12.07 -4.77 -5.92
CA MET A 123 10.75 -5.02 -5.36
C MET A 123 9.64 -4.28 -6.11
N ARG A 124 8.43 -4.82 -6.00
CA ARG A 124 7.19 -4.21 -6.47
C ARG A 124 6.15 -4.23 -5.36
N LYS A 125 5.46 -3.11 -5.16
CA LYS A 125 4.28 -3.04 -4.29
C LYS A 125 3.09 -3.68 -4.96
N ILE A 126 2.27 -4.39 -4.16
CA ILE A 126 1.08 -5.11 -4.62
C ILE A 126 -0.13 -4.61 -3.85
N ASN A 127 -1.20 -4.34 -4.58
CA ASN A 127 -2.49 -4.03 -3.96
C ASN A 127 -3.06 -5.29 -3.28
N ARG A 128 -3.39 -5.17 -1.99
CA ARG A 128 -3.98 -6.23 -1.17
C ARG A 128 -5.13 -5.68 -0.33
N SER A 129 -6.12 -5.09 -0.99
CA SER A 129 -7.33 -4.60 -0.34
C SER A 129 -8.08 -5.68 0.45
N ASP A 130 -7.97 -6.94 0.02
CA ASP A 130 -8.47 -8.12 0.75
C ASP A 130 -7.85 -8.24 2.15
N VAL A 131 -6.55 -8.10 2.25
CA VAL A 131 -5.80 -8.13 3.51
C VAL A 131 -6.16 -6.93 4.37
N LEU A 132 -6.17 -5.73 3.80
CA LEU A 132 -6.51 -4.52 4.52
C LEU A 132 -7.91 -4.61 5.14
N MET A 133 -8.91 -5.07 4.39
CA MET A 133 -10.26 -5.28 4.89
C MET A 133 -10.33 -6.30 6.02
N ALA A 134 -9.57 -7.41 5.92
CA ALA A 134 -9.58 -8.47 6.93
C ALA A 134 -8.91 -8.05 8.25
N TYR A 135 -7.93 -7.14 8.21
CA TYR A 135 -7.13 -6.75 9.36
C TYR A 135 -7.27 -5.27 9.76
N GLN A 136 -8.22 -4.55 9.16
CA GLN A 136 -8.43 -3.11 9.35
C GLN A 136 -8.59 -2.73 10.83
N GLU A 137 -9.36 -3.49 11.61
CA GLU A 137 -9.56 -3.21 13.03
C GLU A 137 -8.29 -3.39 13.85
N LYS A 138 -7.40 -4.28 13.43
CA LYS A 138 -6.20 -4.64 14.19
C LYS A 138 -4.98 -3.80 13.82
N TYR A 139 -4.77 -3.54 12.53
CA TYR A 139 -3.56 -2.89 12.00
C TYR A 139 -3.84 -1.73 11.05
N GLY A 140 -5.06 -1.59 10.52
CA GLY A 140 -5.40 -0.67 9.45
C GLY A 140 -5.88 0.71 9.88
N GLY A 141 -6.04 0.95 11.19
CA GLY A 141 -6.53 2.25 11.68
C GLY A 141 -5.46 3.34 11.74
N TYR A 142 -4.23 3.09 11.34
CA TYR A 142 -3.06 3.89 11.71
C TYR A 142 -2.31 4.54 10.54
N GLY A 143 -2.91 4.67 9.40
CA GLY A 143 -2.32 5.46 8.31
C GLY A 143 -1.57 4.68 7.26
N THR A 144 -1.43 3.37 7.40
CA THR A 144 -1.03 2.47 6.32
C THR A 144 -2.24 2.03 5.49
N ASN A 145 -3.28 2.86 5.42
CA ASN A 145 -4.43 2.67 4.53
C ASN A 145 -4.01 2.76 3.05
N ASP A 146 -2.82 2.31 2.79
CA ASP A 146 -2.34 2.08 1.46
C ASP A 146 -2.74 0.66 1.09
N ASP A 147 -3.64 0.51 0.12
CA ASP A 147 -4.02 -0.78 -0.43
C ASP A 147 -2.79 -1.57 -0.91
N GLU A 148 -1.64 -0.94 -1.02
CA GLU A 148 -0.35 -1.49 -1.43
C GLU A 148 0.43 -2.09 -0.26
N CYS A 149 -0.24 -2.83 0.63
CA CYS A 149 0.43 -3.54 1.72
C CYS A 149 1.07 -4.87 1.29
N GLY A 150 0.85 -5.32 0.06
CA GLY A 150 1.51 -6.47 -0.52
C GLY A 150 2.87 -6.13 -1.12
N PHE A 151 3.71 -7.14 -1.27
CA PHE A 151 5.03 -7.03 -1.88
C PHE A 151 5.40 -8.24 -2.71
N ASP A 152 6.15 -8.00 -3.79
CA ASP A 152 6.96 -8.97 -4.51
C ASP A 152 8.41 -8.51 -4.47
N TYR A 153 9.31 -9.33 -3.96
CA TYR A 153 10.75 -9.16 -4.08
C TYR A 153 11.30 -10.16 -5.08
N PHE A 154 12.25 -9.73 -5.88
CA PHE A 154 12.79 -10.52 -6.98
C PHE A 154 14.25 -10.87 -6.73
N VAL A 155 14.57 -12.16 -6.85
CA VAL A 155 15.93 -12.70 -6.62
C VAL A 155 16.35 -13.50 -7.85
N ASP A 156 17.54 -13.20 -8.37
CA ASP A 156 18.18 -14.04 -9.38
C ASP A 156 18.88 -15.21 -8.70
N VAL A 157 18.35 -16.40 -8.84
CA VAL A 157 18.90 -17.62 -8.26
C VAL A 157 19.84 -18.38 -9.20
N SER A 158 20.01 -17.91 -10.44
CA SER A 158 20.79 -18.61 -11.47
C SER A 158 22.27 -18.81 -11.14
N GLN A 159 22.81 -17.90 -10.34
CA GLN A 159 24.22 -17.93 -9.91
C GLN A 159 24.42 -18.50 -8.51
N MET A 160 23.36 -18.89 -7.82
CA MET A 160 23.44 -19.41 -6.46
C MET A 160 23.89 -20.87 -6.43
N GLU A 161 24.44 -21.31 -5.32
CA GLU A 161 24.83 -22.71 -5.11
C GLU A 161 23.58 -23.59 -4.96
N LEU A 162 23.72 -24.89 -5.23
CA LEU A 162 22.67 -25.86 -4.94
C LEU A 162 22.62 -26.13 -3.44
N GLY A 163 21.43 -26.28 -2.87
CA GLY A 163 21.25 -26.59 -1.47
C GLY A 163 20.32 -25.63 -0.73
N GLU A 164 20.42 -25.64 0.59
CA GLU A 164 19.58 -24.85 1.48
C GLU A 164 20.01 -23.38 1.50
N HIS A 165 19.02 -22.47 1.37
CA HIS A 165 19.17 -21.02 1.43
C HIS A 165 18.18 -20.44 2.42
N SER A 166 18.53 -19.32 3.05
CA SER A 166 17.72 -18.62 4.03
C SER A 166 17.10 -17.33 3.48
N ILE A 167 15.84 -17.09 3.83
CA ILE A 167 15.11 -15.86 3.53
C ILE A 167 14.62 -15.28 4.84
N LEU A 168 14.99 -14.05 5.15
CA LEU A 168 14.46 -13.32 6.30
C LEU A 168 13.72 -12.08 5.83
N VAL A 169 12.43 -11.99 6.20
CA VAL A 169 11.57 -10.84 5.92
C VAL A 169 11.27 -10.14 7.23
N GLN A 170 11.66 -8.88 7.36
CA GLN A 170 11.52 -8.08 8.56
C GLN A 170 10.71 -6.83 8.31
N LEU A 171 9.73 -6.56 9.16
CA LEU A 171 9.01 -5.31 9.27
C LEU A 171 9.64 -4.48 10.39
N LEU A 172 10.16 -3.31 10.07
CA LEU A 172 10.96 -2.48 10.95
C LEU A 172 10.24 -1.16 11.21
N ASP A 173 10.44 -0.57 12.38
CA ASP A 173 10.01 0.79 12.68
C ASP A 173 11.01 1.85 12.14
N GLU A 174 10.71 3.12 12.36
CA GLU A 174 11.56 4.23 11.93
C GLU A 174 12.95 4.30 12.61
N LYS A 175 13.21 3.45 13.60
CA LYS A 175 14.50 3.29 14.28
C LYS A 175 15.17 1.96 13.95
N ASP A 176 14.71 1.28 12.92
CA ASP A 176 15.19 -0.05 12.51
C ASP A 176 14.98 -1.16 13.56
N LYS A 177 14.08 -0.96 14.51
CA LYS A 177 13.69 -2.01 15.46
C LYS A 177 12.67 -2.93 14.81
N VAL A 178 12.85 -4.24 14.99
CA VAL A 178 11.95 -5.26 14.42
C VAL A 178 10.59 -5.21 15.10
N ILE A 179 9.55 -4.98 14.31
CA ILE A 179 8.13 -5.08 14.71
C ILE A 179 7.64 -6.51 14.54
N SER A 180 7.97 -7.12 13.40
CA SER A 180 7.58 -8.49 13.05
C SER A 180 8.57 -9.05 12.07
N GLU A 181 8.80 -10.37 12.12
CA GLU A 181 9.69 -11.03 11.16
C GLU A 181 9.19 -12.41 10.77
N LYS A 182 9.66 -12.88 9.62
CA LYS A 182 9.43 -14.23 9.11
C LYS A 182 10.72 -14.77 8.56
N ASP A 183 11.17 -15.89 9.13
CA ASP A 183 12.31 -16.68 8.64
C ASP A 183 11.80 -17.88 7.85
N LEU A 184 12.40 -18.12 6.70
CA LEU A 184 12.06 -19.19 5.78
C LEU A 184 13.33 -19.82 5.21
N LYS A 185 13.23 -21.09 4.87
CA LYS A 185 14.28 -21.82 4.17
C LYS A 185 13.74 -22.37 2.87
N ILE A 186 14.55 -22.33 1.83
CA ILE A 186 14.27 -22.97 0.53
C ILE A 186 15.42 -23.85 0.13
N ASN A 187 15.22 -24.74 -0.83
CA ASN A 187 16.26 -25.59 -1.39
C ASN A 187 16.38 -25.35 -2.89
N ILE A 188 17.54 -24.85 -3.34
CA ILE A 188 17.83 -24.68 -4.77
C ILE A 188 18.32 -26.02 -5.33
N ILE A 189 17.64 -26.52 -6.38
CA ILE A 189 17.89 -27.82 -7.03
C ILE A 189 18.23 -27.68 -8.52
#